data_f3dc02bff02a88c17c4ff22b37469185
#
_entry.id   f3dc02bff02a88c17c4ff22b37469185
#
_cell.length_a   1.000
_cell.length_b   1.000
_cell.length_c   1.000
_cell.angle_alpha   90.00
_cell.angle_beta   90.00
_cell.angle_gamma   90.00
#
_symmetry.space_group_name_H-M   'P 1'
#
loop_
_entity.id
_entity.type
_entity.pdbx_description
1 polymer ?
#
loop_
_entity_poly.entity_id
_entity_poly.type
_entity_poly.pdbx_seq_one_letter_code
_entity_poly.pdbx_strand_id
1 'polypeptide(L)'
;MYNIYPLNQDLSCKPDKIIVEDTNSGYEYFKAISKEKNIVCESAGGKTKIFAMLEQLKAETESICVIADGAAIGPEMDALYKMSVEKGNIKLYLPESFEWIILSSELLEDKEIKDIMDKPENYIESQEYFSWERFFTKLLVDKTAGTYLKYQKGKLNPTYLHEKNKNIILK
;
A
#
# COMPACT_ATOMS: atom_id res chain seq x y z
N MET A 1 -10.61 3.90 16.77
CA MET A 1 -9.36 3.12 16.74
C MET A 1 -8.28 3.95 17.44
N TYR A 2 -7.70 3.47 18.53
CA TYR A 2 -6.61 4.21 19.19
C TYR A 2 -5.37 4.08 18.30
N ASN A 3 -4.87 5.20 17.74
CA ASN A 3 -3.58 5.22 17.09
C ASN A 3 -2.48 4.98 18.14
N ILE A 4 -2.11 3.72 18.30
CA ILE A 4 -1.03 3.31 19.21
C ILE A 4 0.32 3.85 18.68
N TYR A 5 0.42 4.04 17.35
CA TYR A 5 1.60 4.61 16.68
C TYR A 5 1.22 5.92 16.00
N PRO A 6 1.72 7.07 16.44
CA PRO A 6 1.49 8.33 15.76
C PRO A 6 2.25 8.34 14.43
N LEU A 7 1.57 7.98 13.35
CA LEU A 7 2.13 8.01 11.98
C LEU A 7 2.07 9.41 11.36
N ASN A 8 2.15 10.47 12.15
CA ASN A 8 2.28 11.84 11.65
C ASN A 8 3.67 12.05 11.00
N GLN A 9 3.99 11.23 10.01
CA GLN A 9 5.21 11.37 9.25
C GLN A 9 4.95 12.28 8.06
N ASP A 10 5.80 13.29 7.91
CA ASP A 10 5.76 14.14 6.73
C ASP A 10 6.24 13.33 5.51
N LEU A 11 5.31 12.95 4.65
CA LEU A 11 5.56 12.23 3.39
C LEU A 11 5.78 13.19 2.21
N SER A 12 5.85 14.51 2.46
CA SER A 12 6.02 15.52 1.39
C SER A 12 7.40 15.45 0.72
N CYS A 13 8.40 14.89 1.40
CA CYS A 13 9.74 14.74 0.83
C CYS A 13 9.82 13.53 -0.09
N LYS A 14 10.39 13.75 -1.28
CA LYS A 14 10.71 12.68 -2.23
C LYS A 14 11.72 11.71 -1.59
N PRO A 15 11.41 10.40 -1.48
CA PRO A 15 12.39 9.43 -1.00
C PRO A 15 13.43 9.11 -2.08
N ASP A 16 14.61 8.70 -1.66
CA ASP A 16 15.65 8.16 -2.55
C ASP A 16 15.33 6.71 -2.94
N LYS A 17 14.71 5.98 -2.02
CA LYS A 17 14.37 4.57 -2.17
C LYS A 17 12.98 4.25 -1.62
N ILE A 18 12.26 3.38 -2.31
CA ILE A 18 11.00 2.80 -1.86
C ILE A 18 11.17 1.30 -1.68
N ILE A 19 10.73 0.78 -0.54
CA ILE A 19 10.64 -0.64 -0.26
C ILE A 19 9.17 -1.00 -0.14
N VAL A 20 8.70 -1.90 -1.00
CA VAL A 20 7.31 -2.41 -0.97
C VAL A 20 7.31 -3.80 -0.36
N GLU A 21 6.34 -4.09 0.50
CA GLU A 21 6.24 -5.36 1.21
C GLU A 21 6.17 -6.55 0.25
N ASP A 22 5.23 -6.52 -0.68
CA ASP A 22 4.85 -7.64 -1.53
C ASP A 22 5.55 -7.67 -2.90
N THR A 23 5.18 -8.66 -3.74
CA THR A 23 5.63 -8.81 -5.13
C THR A 23 4.47 -8.75 -6.13
N ASN A 24 3.28 -8.38 -5.67
CA ASN A 24 2.02 -8.40 -6.41
C ASN A 24 1.81 -7.11 -7.24
N SER A 25 0.56 -6.89 -7.67
CA SER A 25 0.18 -5.70 -8.46
C SER A 25 0.48 -4.38 -7.74
N GLY A 26 0.44 -4.34 -6.40
CA GLY A 26 0.87 -3.18 -5.62
C GLY A 26 2.34 -2.84 -5.87
N TYR A 27 3.22 -3.82 -5.77
CA TYR A 27 4.64 -3.62 -6.10
C TYR A 27 4.85 -3.19 -7.55
N GLU A 28 4.17 -3.84 -8.51
CA GLU A 28 4.28 -3.47 -9.92
C GLU A 28 3.87 -2.01 -10.16
N TYR A 29 2.79 -1.57 -9.48
CA TYR A 29 2.30 -0.20 -9.56
C TYR A 29 3.31 0.81 -8.99
N PHE A 30 3.76 0.61 -7.75
CA PHE A 30 4.72 1.52 -7.12
C PHE A 30 6.06 1.53 -7.84
N LYS A 31 6.53 0.38 -8.35
CA LYS A 31 7.75 0.30 -9.16
C LYS A 31 7.65 1.12 -10.45
N ALA A 32 6.51 1.05 -11.15
CA ALA A 32 6.30 1.82 -12.37
C ALA A 32 6.33 3.33 -12.10
N ILE A 33 5.63 3.79 -11.05
CA ILE A 33 5.60 5.21 -10.66
C ILE A 33 6.98 5.69 -10.21
N SER A 34 7.68 4.89 -9.42
CA SER A 34 9.02 5.21 -8.92
C SER A 34 10.00 5.39 -10.06
N LYS A 35 9.91 4.55 -11.09
CA LYS A 35 10.74 4.65 -12.29
C LYS A 35 10.55 5.97 -13.01
N GLU A 36 9.31 6.47 -13.13
CA GLU A 36 9.02 7.76 -13.76
C GLU A 36 9.66 8.94 -12.99
N LYS A 37 9.83 8.78 -11.69
CA LYS A 37 10.41 9.79 -10.79
C LYS A 37 11.91 9.58 -10.52
N ASN A 38 12.56 8.63 -11.18
CA ASN A 38 13.94 8.21 -10.92
C ASN A 38 14.18 7.86 -9.44
N ILE A 39 13.27 7.07 -8.85
CA ILE A 39 13.38 6.54 -7.50
C ILE A 39 13.62 5.03 -7.60
N VAL A 40 14.54 4.52 -6.80
CA VAL A 40 14.76 3.07 -6.69
C VAL A 40 13.59 2.44 -5.94
N CYS A 41 12.97 1.40 -6.50
CA CYS A 41 11.87 0.68 -5.87
C CYS A 41 12.17 -0.82 -5.86
N GLU A 42 12.18 -1.39 -4.66
CA GLU A 42 12.48 -2.82 -4.44
C GLU A 42 11.37 -3.48 -3.64
N SER A 43 11.17 -4.76 -3.87
CA SER A 43 10.27 -5.56 -3.04
C SER A 43 11.03 -6.24 -1.91
N ALA A 44 10.48 -6.23 -0.71
CA ALA A 44 11.00 -7.02 0.40
C ALA A 44 10.66 -8.51 0.25
N GLY A 45 9.61 -8.85 -0.51
CA GLY A 45 9.13 -10.23 -0.68
C GLY A 45 8.41 -10.78 0.56
N GLY A 46 7.77 -9.90 1.32
CA GLY A 46 6.93 -10.18 2.49
C GLY A 46 7.33 -9.41 3.74
N LYS A 47 6.36 -9.20 4.63
CA LYS A 47 6.46 -8.36 5.82
C LYS A 47 7.63 -8.72 6.75
N THR A 48 7.88 -10.01 6.97
CA THR A 48 8.96 -10.48 7.84
C THR A 48 10.37 -10.15 7.33
N LYS A 49 10.50 -9.84 6.04
CA LYS A 49 11.79 -9.52 5.40
C LYS A 49 12.09 -8.03 5.37
N ILE A 50 11.08 -7.17 5.58
CA ILE A 50 11.27 -5.71 5.57
C ILE A 50 12.35 -5.31 6.57
N PHE A 51 12.24 -5.78 7.80
CA PHE A 51 13.17 -5.44 8.88
C PHE A 51 14.62 -5.83 8.53
N ALA A 52 14.84 -7.08 8.11
CA ALA A 52 16.17 -7.55 7.71
C ALA A 52 16.74 -6.77 6.52
N MET A 53 15.89 -6.37 5.57
CA MET A 53 16.30 -5.53 4.44
C MET A 53 16.74 -4.14 4.90
N LEU A 54 16.00 -3.51 5.82
CA LEU A 54 16.33 -2.20 6.38
C LEU A 54 17.62 -2.23 7.22
N GLU A 55 17.88 -3.33 7.96
CA GLU A 55 19.13 -3.51 8.70
C GLU A 55 20.36 -3.60 7.81
N GLN A 56 20.22 -4.20 6.61
CA GLN A 56 21.31 -4.34 5.65
C GLN A 56 21.64 -3.04 4.92
N LEU A 57 20.73 -2.06 4.94
CA LEU A 57 20.98 -0.76 4.31
C LEU A 57 21.93 0.07 5.16
N LYS A 58 23.17 0.20 4.68
CA LYS A 58 24.27 0.89 5.36
C LYS A 58 24.20 2.41 5.27
N ALA A 59 23.39 2.95 4.38
CA ALA A 59 23.34 4.39 4.13
C ALA A 59 22.37 5.07 5.12
N GLU A 60 22.91 5.67 6.19
CA GLU A 60 22.15 6.50 7.13
C GLU A 60 21.62 7.80 6.48
N THR A 61 22.07 8.12 5.27
CA THR A 61 21.77 9.37 4.57
C THR A 61 20.63 9.24 3.54
N GLU A 62 20.30 8.03 3.09
CA GLU A 62 19.23 7.82 2.11
C GLU A 62 17.86 7.91 2.78
N SER A 63 16.96 8.72 2.22
CA SER A 63 15.56 8.77 2.63
C SER A 63 14.80 7.57 2.07
N ILE A 64 14.26 6.74 2.94
CA ILE A 64 13.59 5.48 2.59
C ILE A 64 12.12 5.59 2.93
N CYS A 65 11.24 5.21 1.98
CA CYS A 65 9.83 5.01 2.23
C CYS A 65 9.50 3.52 2.18
N VAL A 66 8.96 2.99 3.26
CA VAL A 66 8.44 1.62 3.32
C VAL A 66 6.95 1.65 3.07
N ILE A 67 6.48 0.87 2.10
CA ILE A 67 5.05 0.71 1.78
C ILE A 67 4.67 -0.73 2.12
N ALA A 68 3.74 -0.88 3.06
CA ALA A 68 3.28 -2.20 3.49
C ALA A 68 1.79 -2.17 3.85
N ASP A 69 1.15 -3.33 3.78
CA ASP A 69 -0.26 -3.47 4.15
C ASP A 69 -0.43 -3.32 5.68
N GLY A 70 -0.96 -2.17 6.10
CA GLY A 70 -1.10 -1.82 7.52
C GLY A 70 -1.91 -2.82 8.32
N ALA A 71 -2.96 -3.39 7.70
CA ALA A 71 -3.77 -4.43 8.32
C ALA A 71 -3.03 -5.76 8.57
N ALA A 72 -1.94 -6.01 7.81
CA ALA A 72 -1.22 -7.29 7.84
C ALA A 72 0.09 -7.24 8.63
N ILE A 73 0.62 -6.04 8.91
CA ILE A 73 1.99 -5.91 9.44
C ILE A 73 2.14 -6.43 10.89
N GLY A 74 1.07 -6.34 11.68
CA GLY A 74 0.95 -7.01 12.98
C GLY A 74 2.18 -6.93 13.90
N PRO A 75 2.78 -8.07 14.27
CA PRO A 75 3.88 -8.14 15.23
C PRO A 75 5.15 -7.39 14.81
N GLU A 76 5.39 -7.21 13.53
CA GLU A 76 6.55 -6.51 12.98
C GLU A 76 6.46 -4.99 13.14
N MET A 77 5.26 -4.45 13.43
CA MET A 77 5.01 -3.02 13.50
C MET A 77 5.85 -2.31 14.56
N ASP A 78 5.96 -2.89 15.76
CA ASP A 78 6.73 -2.29 16.85
C ASP A 78 8.21 -2.11 16.50
N ALA A 79 8.80 -3.13 15.89
CA ALA A 79 10.20 -3.10 15.46
C ALA A 79 10.43 -2.09 14.33
N LEU A 80 9.53 -2.06 13.34
CA LEU A 80 9.62 -1.09 12.23
C LEU A 80 9.42 0.34 12.70
N TYR A 81 8.47 0.57 13.59
CA TYR A 81 8.22 1.90 14.14
C TYR A 81 9.42 2.40 14.95
N LYS A 82 9.98 1.59 15.85
CA LYS A 82 11.19 1.92 16.60
C LYS A 82 12.35 2.28 15.67
N MET A 83 12.58 1.45 14.65
CA MET A 83 13.63 1.72 13.66
C MET A 83 13.41 3.03 12.91
N SER A 84 12.16 3.33 12.52
CA SER A 84 11.85 4.59 11.82
C SER A 84 12.10 5.82 12.70
N VAL A 85 11.82 5.72 13.99
CA VAL A 85 12.08 6.80 14.95
C VAL A 85 13.58 6.96 15.23
N GLU A 86 14.30 5.86 15.45
CA GLU A 86 15.73 5.88 15.77
C GLU A 86 16.58 6.38 14.60
N LYS A 87 16.31 5.91 13.39
CA LYS A 87 17.07 6.30 12.20
C LYS A 87 16.62 7.63 11.59
N GLY A 88 15.36 8.04 11.76
CA GLY A 88 14.81 9.30 11.29
C GLY A 88 14.71 9.47 9.76
N ASN A 89 15.43 8.66 8.99
CA ASN A 89 15.43 8.68 7.52
C ASN A 89 14.48 7.62 6.92
N ILE A 90 13.82 6.80 7.73
CA ILE A 90 12.86 5.79 7.31
C ILE A 90 11.45 6.31 7.59
N LYS A 91 10.62 6.34 6.56
CA LYS A 91 9.21 6.69 6.63
C LYS A 91 8.35 5.49 6.32
N LEU A 92 7.25 5.35 7.07
CA LEU A 92 6.31 4.24 6.90
C LEU A 92 5.02 4.79 6.27
N TYR A 93 4.63 4.21 5.14
CA TYR A 93 3.31 4.40 4.54
C TYR A 93 2.56 3.08 4.61
N LEU A 94 1.54 3.03 5.45
CA LEU A 94 0.85 1.79 5.83
C LEU A 94 -0.65 1.88 5.51
N PRO A 95 -1.05 1.90 4.23
CA PRO A 95 -2.46 1.77 3.86
C PRO A 95 -3.00 0.40 4.29
N GLU A 96 -4.31 0.24 4.36
CA GLU A 96 -4.92 -1.05 4.68
C GLU A 96 -4.50 -2.15 3.70
N SER A 97 -4.49 -1.82 2.40
CA SER A 97 -3.91 -2.62 1.32
C SER A 97 -3.79 -1.80 0.03
N PHE A 98 -3.16 -2.33 -1.01
CA PHE A 98 -3.13 -1.67 -2.32
C PHE A 98 -4.52 -1.54 -2.93
N GLU A 99 -5.36 -2.56 -2.78
CA GLU A 99 -6.75 -2.54 -3.23
C GLU A 99 -7.56 -1.46 -2.52
N TRP A 100 -7.32 -1.27 -1.23
CA TRP A 100 -7.93 -0.19 -0.46
C TRP A 100 -7.57 1.20 -1.05
N ILE A 101 -6.32 1.40 -1.45
CA ILE A 101 -5.89 2.66 -2.10
C ILE A 101 -6.72 2.92 -3.37
N ILE A 102 -6.90 1.89 -4.22
CA ILE A 102 -7.69 2.02 -5.45
C ILE A 102 -9.16 2.31 -5.15
N LEU A 103 -9.75 1.57 -4.21
CA LEU A 103 -11.17 1.73 -3.84
C LEU A 103 -11.44 3.11 -3.22
N SER A 104 -10.50 3.61 -2.40
CA SER A 104 -10.60 4.91 -1.74
C SER A 104 -10.33 6.10 -2.66
N SER A 105 -9.69 5.87 -3.81
CA SER A 105 -9.25 6.94 -4.73
C SER A 105 -10.37 7.56 -5.57
N GLU A 106 -11.60 7.06 -5.48
CA GLU A 106 -12.73 7.45 -6.33
C GLU A 106 -12.52 7.18 -7.84
N LEU A 107 -11.54 6.36 -8.21
CA LEU A 107 -11.33 5.92 -9.59
C LEU A 107 -12.54 5.15 -10.13
N LEU A 108 -13.20 4.40 -9.25
CA LEU A 108 -14.44 3.69 -9.53
C LEU A 108 -15.60 4.57 -9.05
N GLU A 109 -16.28 5.24 -9.98
CA GLU A 109 -17.44 6.09 -9.71
C GLU A 109 -18.68 5.24 -9.37
N ASP A 110 -18.62 4.49 -8.26
CA ASP A 110 -19.67 3.58 -7.79
C ASP A 110 -20.13 3.99 -6.40
N LYS A 111 -21.43 4.29 -6.25
CA LYS A 111 -22.01 4.72 -4.97
C LYS A 111 -21.91 3.64 -3.90
N GLU A 112 -22.09 2.38 -4.27
CA GLU A 112 -21.98 1.28 -3.32
C GLU A 112 -20.56 1.14 -2.76
N ILE A 113 -19.53 1.35 -3.61
CA ILE A 113 -18.14 1.40 -3.15
C ILE A 113 -17.96 2.52 -2.12
N LYS A 114 -18.50 3.72 -2.37
CA LYS A 114 -18.40 4.83 -1.40
C LYS A 114 -19.04 4.48 -0.07
N ASP A 115 -20.26 3.94 -0.11
CA ASP A 115 -21.00 3.53 1.10
C ASP A 115 -20.22 2.45 1.90
N ILE A 116 -19.58 1.50 1.18
CA ILE A 116 -18.74 0.47 1.80
C ILE A 116 -17.46 1.07 2.39
N MET A 117 -16.78 1.96 1.66
CA MET A 117 -15.51 2.55 2.11
C MET A 117 -15.69 3.51 3.29
N ASP A 118 -16.88 4.13 3.44
CA ASP A 118 -17.21 4.97 4.58
C ASP A 118 -17.34 4.18 5.88
N LYS A 119 -17.86 2.95 5.82
CA LYS A 119 -18.07 2.05 6.98
C LYS A 119 -17.84 0.59 6.61
N PRO A 120 -16.62 0.20 6.26
CA PRO A 120 -16.34 -1.14 5.75
C PRO A 120 -16.62 -2.23 6.79
N GLU A 121 -16.55 -1.91 8.07
CA GLU A 121 -16.88 -2.83 9.17
C GLU A 121 -18.32 -3.35 9.14
N ASN A 122 -19.24 -2.65 8.48
CA ASN A 122 -20.63 -3.09 8.33
C ASN A 122 -20.82 -4.16 7.26
N TYR A 123 -19.81 -4.36 6.41
CA TYR A 123 -19.89 -5.24 5.22
C TYR A 123 -18.96 -6.45 5.34
N ILE A 124 -18.03 -6.43 6.29
CA ILE A 124 -17.12 -7.54 6.54
C ILE A 124 -17.80 -8.57 7.45
N GLU A 125 -18.00 -9.77 6.93
CA GLU A 125 -18.40 -10.92 7.74
C GLU A 125 -17.17 -11.73 8.11
N SER A 126 -16.85 -11.80 9.40
CA SER A 126 -15.65 -12.48 9.91
C SER A 126 -15.59 -13.98 9.58
N GLN A 127 -16.73 -14.60 9.25
CA GLN A 127 -16.80 -15.99 8.80
C GLN A 127 -16.40 -16.16 7.33
N GLU A 128 -16.60 -15.11 6.49
CA GLU A 128 -16.28 -15.14 5.07
C GLU A 128 -14.85 -14.62 4.80
N TYR A 129 -14.45 -13.58 5.54
CA TYR A 129 -13.16 -12.91 5.32
C TYR A 129 -12.23 -13.08 6.50
N PHE A 130 -11.07 -13.68 6.27
CA PHE A 130 -10.02 -13.84 7.29
C PHE A 130 -9.19 -12.57 7.50
N SER A 131 -9.29 -11.57 6.60
CA SER A 131 -8.55 -10.32 6.71
C SER A 131 -9.20 -9.22 5.87
N TRP A 132 -8.96 -7.96 6.26
CA TRP A 132 -9.35 -6.76 5.52
C TRP A 132 -8.81 -6.77 4.09
N GLU A 133 -7.58 -7.21 3.91
CA GLU A 133 -6.96 -7.33 2.60
C GLU A 133 -7.77 -8.24 1.66
N ARG A 134 -8.23 -9.40 2.14
CA ARG A 134 -9.06 -10.31 1.33
C ARG A 134 -10.41 -9.70 0.97
N PHE A 135 -11.01 -8.98 1.90
CA PHE A 135 -12.25 -8.26 1.65
C PHE A 135 -12.07 -7.22 0.54
N PHE A 136 -11.09 -6.32 0.65
CA PHE A 136 -10.85 -5.29 -0.36
C PHE A 136 -10.43 -5.89 -1.71
N THR A 137 -9.64 -6.96 -1.69
CA THR A 137 -9.27 -7.68 -2.93
C THR A 137 -10.52 -8.21 -3.64
N LYS A 138 -11.41 -8.91 -2.91
CA LYS A 138 -12.63 -9.46 -3.49
C LYS A 138 -13.54 -8.34 -4.02
N LEU A 139 -13.77 -7.30 -3.23
CA LEU A 139 -14.57 -6.16 -3.63
C LEU A 139 -14.05 -5.54 -4.94
N LEU A 140 -12.75 -5.27 -5.02
CA LEU A 140 -12.14 -4.67 -6.20
C LEU A 140 -12.23 -5.59 -7.43
N VAL A 141 -12.00 -6.89 -7.26
CA VAL A 141 -12.15 -7.88 -8.34
C VAL A 141 -13.58 -7.89 -8.87
N ASP A 142 -14.57 -7.98 -7.97
CA ASP A 142 -16.00 -8.07 -8.35
C ASP A 142 -16.45 -6.78 -9.05
N LYS A 143 -16.11 -5.62 -8.50
CA LYS A 143 -16.51 -4.31 -9.04
C LYS A 143 -15.83 -3.93 -10.35
N THR A 144 -14.68 -4.52 -10.65
CA THR A 144 -13.96 -4.27 -11.91
C THR A 144 -14.14 -5.37 -12.95
N ALA A 145 -14.86 -6.45 -12.60
CA ALA A 145 -15.14 -7.55 -13.53
C ALA A 145 -15.84 -7.03 -14.80
N GLY A 146 -15.31 -7.42 -15.96
CA GLY A 146 -15.86 -7.00 -17.26
C GLY A 146 -15.60 -5.55 -17.66
N THR A 147 -14.88 -4.78 -16.87
CA THR A 147 -14.48 -3.40 -17.19
C THR A 147 -13.05 -3.33 -17.72
N TYR A 148 -12.67 -2.17 -18.27
CA TYR A 148 -11.29 -1.89 -18.68
C TYR A 148 -10.33 -1.77 -17.47
N LEU A 149 -10.87 -1.55 -16.28
CA LEU A 149 -10.15 -1.52 -14.99
C LEU A 149 -10.06 -2.90 -14.31
N LYS A 150 -10.33 -3.99 -15.05
CA LYS A 150 -10.29 -5.34 -14.46
C LYS A 150 -9.06 -5.55 -13.59
N TYR A 151 -9.29 -5.81 -12.30
CA TYR A 151 -8.23 -6.05 -11.32
C TYR A 151 -7.90 -7.53 -11.20
N GLN A 152 -6.61 -7.81 -11.03
CA GLN A 152 -6.06 -9.13 -10.68
C GLN A 152 -4.88 -8.94 -9.71
N LYS A 153 -4.91 -9.60 -8.55
CA LYS A 153 -3.89 -9.40 -7.51
C LYS A 153 -2.47 -9.71 -7.97
N GLY A 154 -2.29 -10.78 -8.72
CA GLY A 154 -0.97 -11.25 -9.17
C GLY A 154 -0.43 -10.56 -10.43
N LYS A 155 -1.18 -9.65 -11.05
CA LYS A 155 -0.78 -8.98 -12.29
C LYS A 155 -1.43 -7.62 -12.42
N LEU A 156 -0.65 -6.58 -12.44
CA LEU A 156 -1.14 -5.22 -12.63
C LEU A 156 -1.74 -5.05 -14.04
N ASN A 157 -2.98 -4.54 -14.09
CA ASN A 157 -3.56 -4.05 -15.33
C ASN A 157 -2.90 -2.71 -15.68
N PRO A 158 -2.26 -2.58 -16.88
CA PRO A 158 -1.57 -1.35 -17.28
C PRO A 158 -2.46 -0.10 -17.29
N THR A 159 -3.77 -0.27 -17.37
CA THR A 159 -4.74 0.83 -17.34
C THR A 159 -4.65 1.66 -16.06
N TYR A 160 -4.27 1.07 -14.92
CA TYR A 160 -4.03 1.81 -13.67
C TYR A 160 -2.85 2.79 -13.77
N LEU A 161 -1.92 2.56 -14.70
CA LEU A 161 -0.77 3.42 -14.96
C LEU A 161 -1.04 4.53 -15.98
N HIS A 162 -2.22 4.56 -16.61
CA HIS A 162 -2.60 5.69 -17.47
C HIS A 162 -2.62 6.97 -16.65
N GLU A 163 -2.12 8.06 -17.20
CA GLU A 163 -1.89 9.33 -16.50
C GLU A 163 -3.12 9.81 -15.72
N LYS A 164 -4.32 9.76 -16.33
CA LYS A 164 -5.57 10.13 -15.67
C LYS A 164 -5.85 9.28 -14.42
N ASN A 165 -5.74 7.95 -14.55
CA ASN A 165 -6.06 7.01 -13.47
C ASN A 165 -5.01 7.09 -12.36
N LYS A 166 -3.73 7.15 -12.73
CA LYS A 166 -2.61 7.32 -11.80
C LYS A 166 -2.77 8.57 -10.95
N ASN A 167 -3.14 9.70 -11.57
CA ASN A 167 -3.35 10.97 -10.86
C ASN A 167 -4.55 10.93 -9.90
N ILE A 168 -5.55 10.11 -10.17
CA ILE A 168 -6.67 9.90 -9.25
C ILE A 168 -6.24 9.03 -8.05
N ILE A 169 -5.49 7.96 -8.31
CA ILE A 169 -5.03 7.02 -7.27
C ILE A 169 -4.03 7.67 -6.30
N LEU A 170 -3.23 8.64 -6.79
CA LEU A 170 -2.17 9.29 -6.01
C LEU A 170 -2.61 10.58 -5.29
N LYS A 171 -3.89 10.96 -5.37
CA LYS A 171 -4.44 12.09 -4.60
C LYS A 171 -4.61 11.74 -3.14
#